data_2c21fe9314ab7ca87b9d3440333fde44
#
_entry.id   2c21fe9314ab7ca87b9d3440333fde44
#
_cell.length_a   1.000
_cell.length_b   1.000
_cell.length_c   1.000
_cell.angle_alpha   90.00
_cell.angle_beta   90.00
_cell.angle_gamma   90.00
#
_symmetry.space_group_name_H-M   'P 1'
#
loop_
_entity.id
_entity.type
_entity.pdbx_description
1 polymer ?
#
loop_
_entity_poly.entity_id
_entity_poly.type
_entity_poly.pdbx_seq_one_letter_code
_entity_poly.pdbx_strand_id
1 'polypeptide(L)'
;MRWALLLVLAAGGAVGCRGAVDATAAQRFDEANQAFAAAESREQFLEIANRYQAILDQDVVSGAVLYNQGNAWMRAGEAGRAIASYRRALRFRPRDPQLAANLRSALSSTAVPAEPTPFLGYLFFWQNWLSYPEKFLVTTTLLSVTLLLGILMRFSAVGTACRRGALLSGLLWALSLLSTGWDWHRFERIEHGVVVVEEVTARKGNSENYEPAFTEAVREGAEFQVLARRGDWLHIRLGGSGDAWVESRDVVTY
;
A
#
# COMPACT_ATOMS: atom_id res chain seq x y z
N MET A 1 4.56 -10.78 -38.75
CA MET A 1 3.89 -9.47 -38.68
C MET A 1 2.39 -9.48 -38.35
N ARG A 2 1.68 -10.62 -38.35
CA ARG A 2 0.20 -10.67 -38.12
C ARG A 2 -0.22 -10.76 -36.65
N TRP A 3 0.68 -11.07 -35.74
CA TRP A 3 0.39 -11.19 -34.29
C TRP A 3 0.50 -9.87 -33.49
N ALA A 4 1.22 -8.87 -34.01
CA ALA A 4 1.33 -7.56 -33.38
C ALA A 4 0.04 -6.72 -33.49
N LEU A 5 -0.79 -6.96 -34.52
CA LEU A 5 -2.06 -6.27 -34.73
C LEU A 5 -3.18 -6.76 -33.78
N LEU A 6 -3.11 -8.00 -33.31
CA LEU A 6 -4.13 -8.56 -32.41
C LEU A 6 -3.98 -8.08 -30.97
N LEU A 7 -2.76 -7.72 -30.53
CA LEU A 7 -2.54 -7.14 -29.21
C LEU A 7 -3.01 -5.67 -29.09
N VAL A 8 -3.01 -4.92 -30.19
CA VAL A 8 -3.51 -3.53 -30.22
C VAL A 8 -5.04 -3.49 -30.20
N LEU A 9 -5.73 -4.48 -30.79
CA LEU A 9 -7.20 -4.53 -30.79
C LEU A 9 -7.77 -5.03 -29.45
N ALA A 10 -7.04 -5.84 -28.67
CA ALA A 10 -7.46 -6.26 -27.34
C ALA A 10 -7.33 -5.12 -26.30
N ALA A 11 -6.41 -4.16 -26.51
CA ALA A 11 -6.29 -3.00 -25.64
C ALA A 11 -7.40 -1.95 -25.84
N GLY A 12 -8.01 -1.89 -27.03
CA GLY A 12 -9.07 -0.91 -27.35
C GLY A 12 -10.42 -1.22 -26.70
N GLY A 13 -10.74 -2.48 -26.42
CA GLY A 13 -12.01 -2.89 -25.81
C GLY A 13 -12.05 -2.65 -24.28
N ALA A 14 -10.89 -2.62 -23.62
CA ALA A 14 -10.81 -2.42 -22.16
C ALA A 14 -10.88 -0.94 -21.74
N VAL A 15 -10.64 -0.01 -22.67
CA VAL A 15 -10.63 1.43 -22.39
C VAL A 15 -12.04 1.99 -22.18
N GLY A 16 -13.05 1.47 -22.89
CA GLY A 16 -14.42 1.96 -22.79
C GLY A 16 -15.13 1.62 -21.46
N CYS A 17 -14.88 0.42 -20.92
CA CYS A 17 -15.47 0.00 -19.64
C CYS A 17 -14.76 0.66 -18.44
N ARG A 18 -13.45 0.87 -18.51
CA ARG A 18 -12.69 1.60 -17.46
C ARG A 18 -13.15 3.05 -17.33
N GLY A 19 -13.39 3.76 -18.42
CA GLY A 19 -13.81 5.15 -18.38
C GLY A 19 -15.15 5.39 -17.66
N ALA A 20 -16.11 4.47 -17.76
CA ALA A 20 -17.41 4.59 -17.07
C ALA A 20 -17.30 4.28 -15.57
N VAL A 21 -16.49 3.28 -15.19
CA VAL A 21 -16.20 2.93 -13.79
C VAL A 21 -15.46 4.08 -13.11
N ASP A 22 -14.45 4.66 -13.77
CA ASP A 22 -13.65 5.77 -13.25
C ASP A 22 -14.51 7.04 -13.03
N ALA A 23 -15.47 7.35 -13.94
CA ALA A 23 -16.37 8.50 -13.78
C ALA A 23 -17.31 8.34 -12.58
N THR A 24 -17.85 7.14 -12.35
CA THR A 24 -18.72 6.86 -11.20
C THR A 24 -17.94 6.89 -9.88
N ALA A 25 -16.71 6.36 -9.87
CA ALA A 25 -15.85 6.39 -8.70
C ALA A 25 -15.41 7.81 -8.35
N ALA A 26 -15.09 8.64 -9.36
CA ALA A 26 -14.76 10.05 -9.17
C ALA A 26 -15.94 10.83 -8.55
N GLN A 27 -17.17 10.62 -9.07
CA GLN A 27 -18.36 11.25 -8.50
C GLN A 27 -18.57 10.86 -7.03
N ARG A 28 -18.50 9.56 -6.70
CA ARG A 28 -18.63 9.08 -5.32
C ARG A 28 -17.54 9.63 -4.40
N PHE A 29 -16.32 9.79 -4.92
CA PHE A 29 -15.22 10.39 -4.18
C PHE A 29 -15.50 11.87 -3.87
N ASP A 30 -16.02 12.64 -4.84
CA ASP A 30 -16.40 14.04 -4.64
C ASP A 30 -17.57 14.19 -3.66
N GLU A 31 -18.57 13.32 -3.74
CA GLU A 31 -19.69 13.27 -2.79
C GLU A 31 -19.20 12.97 -1.36
N ALA A 32 -18.29 12.01 -1.21
CA ALA A 32 -17.67 11.69 0.09
C ALA A 32 -16.83 12.85 0.64
N ASN A 33 -16.10 13.57 -0.21
CA ASN A 33 -15.33 14.76 0.17
C ASN A 33 -16.24 15.92 0.61
N GLN A 34 -17.35 16.14 -0.08
CA GLN A 34 -18.35 17.15 0.32
C GLN A 34 -18.99 16.78 1.66
N ALA A 35 -19.36 15.52 1.85
CA ALA A 35 -19.88 15.04 3.12
C ALA A 35 -18.84 15.21 4.25
N PHE A 36 -17.57 14.92 3.98
CA PHE A 36 -16.47 15.10 4.96
C PHE A 36 -16.33 16.57 5.38
N ALA A 37 -16.44 17.51 4.45
CA ALA A 37 -16.32 18.92 4.74
C ALA A 37 -17.51 19.46 5.58
N ALA A 38 -18.68 18.82 5.49
CA ALA A 38 -19.90 19.19 6.23
C ALA A 38 -20.09 18.40 7.54
N ALA A 39 -19.26 17.38 7.81
CA ALA A 39 -19.42 16.52 8.97
C ALA A 39 -18.94 17.18 10.26
N GLU A 40 -19.72 17.01 11.32
CA GLU A 40 -19.46 17.58 12.65
C GLU A 40 -19.44 16.50 13.76
N SER A 41 -20.09 15.34 13.53
CA SER A 41 -20.19 14.27 14.54
C SER A 41 -19.33 13.05 14.20
N ARG A 42 -19.00 12.27 15.24
CA ARG A 42 -18.28 11.01 15.13
C ARG A 42 -18.99 10.04 14.18
N GLU A 43 -20.30 9.91 14.30
CA GLU A 43 -21.13 9.01 13.51
C GLU A 43 -21.07 9.36 12.03
N GLN A 44 -21.10 10.66 11.70
CA GLN A 44 -20.95 11.14 10.32
C GLN A 44 -19.57 10.76 9.75
N PHE A 45 -18.49 10.93 10.52
CA PHE A 45 -17.15 10.54 10.07
C PHE A 45 -17.01 9.03 9.89
N LEU A 46 -17.63 8.20 10.74
CA LEU A 46 -17.69 6.75 10.57
C LEU A 46 -18.39 6.36 9.26
N GLU A 47 -19.54 6.98 8.97
CA GLU A 47 -20.26 6.76 7.71
C GLU A 47 -19.43 7.14 6.50
N ILE A 48 -18.76 8.30 6.55
CA ILE A 48 -17.91 8.79 5.46
C ILE A 48 -16.70 7.86 5.23
N ALA A 49 -16.08 7.37 6.29
CA ALA A 49 -15.00 6.39 6.16
C ALA A 49 -15.48 5.11 5.46
N ASN A 50 -16.71 4.65 5.74
CA ASN A 50 -17.35 3.53 5.06
C ASN A 50 -17.70 3.87 3.59
N ARG A 51 -18.07 5.11 3.26
CA ARG A 51 -18.27 5.54 1.85
C ARG A 51 -16.97 5.46 1.06
N TYR A 52 -15.83 5.88 1.64
CA TYR A 52 -14.52 5.69 1.01
C TYR A 52 -14.18 4.20 0.87
N GLN A 53 -14.50 3.36 1.87
CA GLN A 53 -14.31 1.92 1.77
C GLN A 53 -15.09 1.33 0.58
N ALA A 54 -16.35 1.72 0.40
CA ALA A 54 -17.17 1.27 -0.72
C ALA A 54 -16.62 1.64 -2.12
N ILE A 55 -15.80 2.70 -2.21
CA ILE A 55 -15.06 3.02 -3.44
C ILE A 55 -13.90 2.05 -3.64
N LEU A 56 -13.15 1.75 -2.56
CA LEU A 56 -12.02 0.82 -2.59
C LEU A 56 -12.44 -0.61 -2.91
N ASP A 57 -13.64 -1.03 -2.46
CA ASP A 57 -14.21 -2.37 -2.70
C ASP A 57 -14.60 -2.60 -4.18
N GLN A 58 -14.58 -1.56 -5.01
CA GLN A 58 -14.80 -1.65 -6.46
C GLN A 58 -13.48 -1.72 -7.26
N ASP A 59 -12.42 -2.19 -6.64
CA ASP A 59 -11.06 -2.27 -7.21
C ASP A 59 -10.46 -0.92 -7.65
N VAL A 60 -11.04 0.19 -7.19
CA VAL A 60 -10.53 1.54 -7.44
C VAL A 60 -9.57 1.92 -6.32
N VAL A 61 -8.36 1.38 -6.37
CA VAL A 61 -7.36 1.69 -5.35
C VAL A 61 -6.64 3.00 -5.69
N SER A 62 -6.89 4.03 -4.89
CA SER A 62 -6.31 5.37 -5.03
C SER A 62 -5.69 5.85 -3.72
N GLY A 63 -4.48 6.39 -3.80
CA GLY A 63 -3.82 7.01 -2.65
C GLY A 63 -4.59 8.20 -2.07
N ALA A 64 -5.41 8.90 -2.87
CA ALA A 64 -6.27 9.97 -2.39
C ALA A 64 -7.46 9.44 -1.58
N VAL A 65 -8.12 8.38 -2.07
CA VAL A 65 -9.24 7.73 -1.35
C VAL A 65 -8.76 7.19 -0.01
N LEU A 66 -7.64 6.46 0.00
CA LEU A 66 -7.04 5.89 1.22
C LEU A 66 -6.63 6.98 2.23
N TYR A 67 -6.06 8.09 1.75
CA TYR A 67 -5.70 9.22 2.60
C TYR A 67 -6.93 9.87 3.26
N ASN A 68 -7.97 10.15 2.46
CA ASN A 68 -9.19 10.77 2.97
C ASN A 68 -9.98 9.81 3.88
N GLN A 69 -9.95 8.50 3.60
CA GLN A 69 -10.48 7.49 4.50
C GLN A 69 -9.76 7.52 5.86
N GLY A 70 -8.43 7.59 5.86
CA GLY A 70 -7.63 7.73 7.08
C GLY A 70 -7.99 9.00 7.87
N ASN A 71 -8.22 10.13 7.17
CA ASN A 71 -8.67 11.37 7.80
C ASN A 71 -10.06 11.21 8.45
N ALA A 72 -10.99 10.50 7.79
CA ALA A 72 -12.31 10.24 8.32
C ALA A 72 -12.24 9.35 9.58
N TRP A 73 -11.44 8.29 9.57
CA TRP A 73 -11.20 7.46 10.75
C TRP A 73 -10.59 8.25 11.91
N MET A 74 -9.59 9.11 11.65
CA MET A 74 -9.00 9.97 12.68
C MET A 74 -10.03 10.91 13.32
N ARG A 75 -10.90 11.53 12.50
CA ARG A 75 -11.96 12.41 13.00
C ARG A 75 -13.04 11.62 13.77
N ALA A 76 -13.21 10.35 13.46
CA ALA A 76 -14.08 9.43 14.18
C ALA A 76 -13.45 8.89 15.49
N GLY A 77 -12.18 9.17 15.77
CA GLY A 77 -11.47 8.62 16.92
C GLY A 77 -10.98 7.17 16.76
N GLU A 78 -10.98 6.64 15.54
CA GLU A 78 -10.56 5.27 15.18
C GLU A 78 -9.09 5.28 14.70
N ALA A 79 -8.16 5.51 15.62
CA ALA A 79 -6.74 5.75 15.28
C ALA A 79 -6.09 4.51 14.62
N GLY A 80 -6.38 3.30 15.08
CA GLY A 80 -5.87 2.07 14.48
C GLY A 80 -6.31 1.91 13.02
N ARG A 81 -7.59 2.16 12.70
CA ARG A 81 -8.12 2.14 11.31
C ARG A 81 -7.50 3.22 10.44
N ALA A 82 -7.25 4.40 11.02
CA ALA A 82 -6.58 5.48 10.31
C ALA A 82 -5.14 5.11 9.94
N ILE A 83 -4.38 4.49 10.87
CA ILE A 83 -3.02 4.01 10.62
C ILE A 83 -3.02 3.01 9.44
N ALA A 84 -3.93 2.04 9.43
CA ALA A 84 -4.04 1.08 8.32
C ALA A 84 -4.28 1.78 6.98
N SER A 85 -5.22 2.73 6.92
CA SER A 85 -5.53 3.50 5.71
C SER A 85 -4.35 4.35 5.24
N TYR A 86 -3.64 5.03 6.16
CA TYR A 86 -2.46 5.82 5.83
C TYR A 86 -1.28 4.96 5.36
N ARG A 87 -1.06 3.77 5.96
CA ARG A 87 -0.03 2.82 5.52
C ARG A 87 -0.29 2.34 4.08
N ARG A 88 -1.53 2.02 3.75
CA ARG A 88 -1.92 1.70 2.37
C ARG A 88 -1.71 2.88 1.42
N ALA A 89 -2.06 4.11 1.85
CA ALA A 89 -1.89 5.32 1.05
C ALA A 89 -0.42 5.61 0.70
N LEU A 90 0.53 5.32 1.61
CA LEU A 90 1.96 5.50 1.38
C LEU A 90 2.49 4.74 0.16
N ARG A 91 1.89 3.61 -0.21
CA ARG A 91 2.23 2.86 -1.43
C ARG A 91 2.10 3.72 -2.70
N PHE A 92 1.14 4.66 -2.69
CA PHE A 92 0.80 5.52 -3.84
C PHE A 92 1.32 6.95 -3.69
N ARG A 93 1.47 7.42 -2.45
CA ARG A 93 1.85 8.82 -2.12
C ARG A 93 3.00 8.89 -1.12
N PRO A 94 4.17 8.25 -1.38
CA PRO A 94 5.25 8.13 -0.40
C PRO A 94 5.91 9.48 -0.05
N ARG A 95 5.79 10.50 -0.92
CA ARG A 95 6.39 11.83 -0.74
C ARG A 95 5.42 12.87 -0.20
N ASP A 96 4.20 12.47 0.15
CA ASP A 96 3.20 13.40 0.65
C ASP A 96 3.49 13.80 2.12
N PRO A 97 3.83 15.08 2.38
CA PRO A 97 4.17 15.51 3.73
C PRO A 97 2.94 15.54 4.67
N GLN A 98 1.74 15.76 4.14
CA GLN A 98 0.50 15.75 4.92
C GLN A 98 0.15 14.34 5.36
N LEU A 99 0.26 13.36 4.44
CA LEU A 99 0.08 11.96 4.78
C LEU A 99 1.07 11.51 5.85
N ALA A 100 2.35 11.87 5.70
CA ALA A 100 3.38 11.54 6.70
C ALA A 100 3.12 12.20 8.06
N ALA A 101 2.62 13.45 8.08
CA ALA A 101 2.26 14.15 9.31
C ALA A 101 1.04 13.53 10.00
N ASN A 102 -0.01 13.21 9.23
CA ASN A 102 -1.24 12.60 9.76
C ASN A 102 -0.98 11.19 10.30
N LEU A 103 -0.16 10.39 9.61
CA LEU A 103 0.26 9.08 10.12
C LEU A 103 1.04 9.20 11.43
N ARG A 104 1.97 10.15 11.54
CA ARG A 104 2.70 10.39 12.80
C ARG A 104 1.76 10.82 13.92
N SER A 105 0.78 11.66 13.62
CA SER A 105 -0.25 12.07 14.59
C SER A 105 -1.07 10.87 15.05
N ALA A 106 -1.50 10.00 14.15
CA ALA A 106 -2.23 8.78 14.47
C ALA A 106 -1.39 7.84 15.36
N LEU A 107 -0.13 7.57 14.99
CA LEU A 107 0.78 6.76 15.80
C LEU A 107 1.04 7.37 17.19
N SER A 108 1.15 8.68 17.29
CA SER A 108 1.36 9.34 18.59
C SER A 108 0.12 9.31 19.51
N SER A 109 -1.08 9.20 18.95
CA SER A 109 -2.32 9.09 19.73
C SER A 109 -2.52 7.70 20.34
N THR A 110 -1.89 6.66 19.79
CA THR A 110 -2.01 5.28 20.27
C THR A 110 -0.96 4.86 21.29
N ALA A 111 -0.06 5.75 21.70
CA ALA A 111 1.03 5.49 22.64
C ALA A 111 1.93 4.29 22.29
N VAL A 112 1.93 3.86 21.02
CA VAL A 112 2.83 2.82 20.52
C VAL A 112 4.18 3.46 20.17
N PRO A 113 5.31 2.95 20.69
CA PRO A 113 6.62 3.47 20.35
C PRO A 113 6.89 3.41 18.84
N ALA A 114 7.36 4.51 18.26
CA ALA A 114 7.78 4.52 16.86
C ALA A 114 9.01 3.62 16.66
N GLU A 115 8.95 2.67 15.74
CA GLU A 115 10.12 1.88 15.39
C GLU A 115 11.17 2.76 14.68
N PRO A 116 12.46 2.66 15.07
CA PRO A 116 13.52 3.41 14.40
C PRO A 116 13.68 2.91 12.95
N THR A 117 13.83 3.85 12.03
CA THR A 117 14.13 3.52 10.62
C THR A 117 15.47 2.80 10.53
N PRO A 118 15.53 1.58 9.98
CA PRO A 118 16.78 0.85 9.87
C PRO A 118 17.76 1.61 8.96
N PHE A 119 19.05 1.59 9.29
CA PHE A 119 20.13 2.25 8.53
C PHE A 119 20.09 1.95 7.02
N LEU A 120 19.72 0.72 6.65
CA LEU A 120 19.53 0.32 5.25
C LEU A 120 18.45 1.16 4.52
N GLY A 121 17.49 1.72 5.23
CA GLY A 121 16.49 2.61 4.65
C GLY A 121 17.08 3.89 4.04
N TYR A 122 18.21 4.37 4.55
CA TYR A 122 18.93 5.52 3.99
C TYR A 122 19.71 5.15 2.73
N LEU A 123 20.29 3.95 2.66
CA LEU A 123 21.00 3.47 1.48
C LEU A 123 20.05 3.23 0.29
N PHE A 124 18.84 2.75 0.57
CA PHE A 124 17.81 2.46 -0.43
C PHE A 124 16.70 3.52 -0.43
N PHE A 125 17.08 4.81 -0.30
CA PHE A 125 16.13 5.92 -0.20
C PHE A 125 15.08 5.95 -1.33
N TRP A 126 15.47 5.57 -2.56
CA TRP A 126 14.56 5.51 -3.71
C TRP A 126 13.43 4.49 -3.51
N GLN A 127 13.64 3.47 -2.66
CA GLN A 127 12.65 2.45 -2.35
C GLN A 127 11.41 3.04 -1.67
N ASN A 128 11.62 4.06 -0.85
CA ASN A 128 10.54 4.77 -0.15
C ASN A 128 10.20 6.13 -0.79
N TRP A 129 10.94 6.55 -1.83
CA TRP A 129 10.74 7.84 -2.50
C TRP A 129 9.84 7.72 -3.74
N LEU A 130 9.97 6.64 -4.53
CA LEU A 130 9.11 6.37 -5.68
C LEU A 130 7.88 5.58 -5.24
N SER A 131 6.69 5.98 -5.73
CA SER A 131 5.47 5.19 -5.55
C SER A 131 5.53 3.89 -6.36
N TYR A 132 4.73 2.90 -5.97
CA TYR A 132 4.67 1.62 -6.67
C TYR A 132 4.30 1.77 -8.17
N PRO A 133 3.28 2.60 -8.55
CA PRO A 133 3.00 2.85 -9.96
C PRO A 133 4.14 3.54 -10.72
N GLU A 134 4.86 4.48 -10.07
CA GLU A 134 6.02 5.16 -10.69
C GLU A 134 7.16 4.18 -10.97
N LYS A 135 7.46 3.27 -10.03
CA LYS A 135 8.47 2.22 -10.24
C LYS A 135 8.11 1.32 -11.41
N PHE A 136 6.84 0.93 -11.53
CA PHE A 136 6.36 0.15 -12.64
C PHE A 136 6.54 0.87 -13.98
N LEU A 137 6.20 2.17 -14.03
CA LEU A 137 6.39 3.01 -15.22
C LEU A 137 7.88 3.14 -15.58
N VAL A 138 8.76 3.39 -14.60
CA VAL A 138 10.21 3.46 -14.82
C VAL A 138 10.75 2.14 -15.37
N THR A 139 10.34 1.02 -14.76
CA THR A 139 10.78 -0.32 -15.19
C THR A 139 10.37 -0.63 -16.63
N THR A 140 9.12 -0.35 -17.00
CA THR A 140 8.63 -0.59 -18.37
C THR A 140 9.26 0.34 -19.38
N THR A 141 9.51 1.60 -19.01
CA THR A 141 10.20 2.57 -19.87
C THR A 141 11.65 2.16 -20.12
N LEU A 142 12.39 1.78 -19.06
CA LEU A 142 13.77 1.31 -19.20
C LEU A 142 13.87 0.04 -20.06
N LEU A 143 12.93 -0.88 -19.92
CA LEU A 143 12.84 -2.06 -20.79
C LEU A 143 12.67 -1.65 -22.25
N SER A 144 11.72 -0.76 -22.53
CA SER A 144 11.44 -0.27 -23.89
C SER A 144 12.66 0.41 -24.53
N VAL A 145 13.37 1.25 -23.74
CA VAL A 145 14.61 1.90 -24.18
C VAL A 145 15.71 0.87 -24.47
N THR A 146 15.87 -0.12 -23.59
CA THR A 146 16.87 -1.19 -23.77
C THR A 146 16.62 -1.97 -25.05
N LEU A 147 15.36 -2.37 -25.31
CA LEU A 147 14.97 -3.09 -26.52
C LEU A 147 15.18 -2.24 -27.78
N LEU A 148 14.81 -0.96 -27.74
CA LEU A 148 15.02 -0.03 -28.85
C LEU A 148 16.50 0.11 -29.19
N LEU A 149 17.34 0.34 -28.19
CA LEU A 149 18.80 0.45 -28.36
C LEU A 149 19.38 -0.88 -28.89
N GLY A 150 18.88 -2.02 -28.43
CA GLY A 150 19.25 -3.33 -28.93
C GLY A 150 18.93 -3.52 -30.42
N ILE A 151 17.80 -3.02 -30.89
CA ILE A 151 17.42 -3.03 -32.31
C ILE A 151 18.37 -2.09 -33.10
N LEU A 152 18.60 -0.88 -32.60
CA LEU A 152 19.46 0.11 -33.27
C LEU A 152 20.93 -0.32 -33.38
N MET A 153 21.41 -1.22 -32.53
CA MET A 153 22.74 -1.83 -32.65
C MET A 153 22.99 -2.54 -33.98
N ARG A 154 21.93 -2.93 -34.69
CA ARG A 154 22.03 -3.59 -36.00
C ARG A 154 22.48 -2.64 -37.11
N PHE A 155 22.41 -1.32 -36.88
CA PHE A 155 22.82 -0.31 -37.85
C PHE A 155 24.27 0.12 -37.58
N SER A 156 25.14 -0.08 -38.54
CA SER A 156 26.61 0.12 -38.42
C SER A 156 27.01 1.53 -38.01
N ALA A 157 26.25 2.56 -38.43
CA ALA A 157 26.55 3.96 -38.17
C ALA A 157 26.50 4.34 -36.67
N VAL A 158 25.71 3.67 -35.86
CA VAL A 158 25.47 4.01 -34.44
C VAL A 158 25.71 2.85 -33.46
N GLY A 159 26.17 1.70 -33.98
CA GLY A 159 26.21 0.42 -33.22
C GLY A 159 26.99 0.46 -31.91
N THR A 160 28.14 1.15 -31.87
CA THR A 160 28.97 1.22 -30.64
C THR A 160 28.33 2.05 -29.55
N ALA A 161 27.75 3.22 -29.91
CA ALA A 161 27.05 4.07 -28.96
C ALA A 161 25.79 3.40 -28.42
N CYS A 162 25.00 2.78 -29.32
CA CYS A 162 23.78 2.03 -28.94
C CYS A 162 24.13 0.83 -28.05
N ARG A 163 25.24 0.12 -28.27
CA ARG A 163 25.68 -0.99 -27.44
C ARG A 163 25.96 -0.52 -25.99
N ARG A 164 26.69 0.59 -25.82
CA ARG A 164 26.97 1.15 -24.48
C ARG A 164 25.66 1.61 -23.81
N GLY A 165 24.79 2.29 -24.54
CA GLY A 165 23.50 2.72 -24.07
C GLY A 165 22.59 1.54 -23.65
N ALA A 166 22.55 0.47 -24.46
CA ALA A 166 21.78 -0.73 -24.15
C ALA A 166 22.30 -1.45 -22.90
N LEU A 167 23.61 -1.53 -22.71
CA LEU A 167 24.19 -2.13 -21.51
C LEU A 167 23.85 -1.32 -20.25
N LEU A 168 23.98 0.02 -20.33
CA LEU A 168 23.66 0.89 -19.21
C LEU A 168 22.16 0.88 -18.88
N SER A 169 21.29 1.04 -19.89
CA SER A 169 19.84 1.00 -19.69
C SER A 169 19.37 -0.38 -19.22
N GLY A 170 19.98 -1.45 -19.70
CA GLY A 170 19.70 -2.82 -19.26
C GLY A 170 20.08 -3.06 -17.80
N LEU A 171 21.22 -2.51 -17.33
CA LEU A 171 21.60 -2.55 -15.93
C LEU A 171 20.60 -1.78 -15.06
N LEU A 172 20.24 -0.57 -15.46
CA LEU A 172 19.26 0.26 -14.76
C LEU A 172 17.88 -0.41 -14.74
N TRP A 173 17.48 -1.04 -15.85
CA TRP A 173 16.26 -1.84 -15.91
C TRP A 173 16.29 -3.00 -14.93
N ALA A 174 17.37 -3.77 -14.86
CA ALA A 174 17.49 -4.89 -13.93
C ALA A 174 17.39 -4.43 -12.46
N LEU A 175 18.05 -3.32 -12.11
CA LEU A 175 17.94 -2.72 -10.77
C LEU A 175 16.52 -2.24 -10.46
N SER A 176 15.86 -1.59 -11.43
CA SER A 176 14.48 -1.13 -11.29
C SER A 176 13.51 -2.30 -11.17
N LEU A 177 13.74 -3.38 -11.92
CA LEU A 177 12.93 -4.62 -11.83
C LEU A 177 13.05 -5.28 -10.45
N LEU A 178 14.27 -5.37 -9.90
CA LEU A 178 14.49 -5.89 -8.55
C LEU A 178 13.79 -5.01 -7.49
N SER A 179 13.87 -3.68 -7.63
CA SER A 179 13.18 -2.74 -6.74
C SER A 179 11.66 -2.88 -6.79
N THR A 180 11.10 -2.99 -8.00
CA THR A 180 9.64 -3.20 -8.20
C THR A 180 9.20 -4.57 -7.70
N GLY A 181 10.00 -5.62 -7.94
CA GLY A 181 9.75 -6.97 -7.46
C GLY A 181 9.79 -7.08 -5.93
N TRP A 182 10.69 -6.31 -5.28
CA TRP A 182 10.72 -6.21 -3.83
C TRP A 182 9.44 -5.60 -3.27
N ASP A 183 8.94 -4.49 -3.87
CA ASP A 183 7.69 -3.87 -3.46
C ASP A 183 6.50 -4.80 -3.68
N TRP A 184 6.47 -5.49 -4.83
CA TRP A 184 5.44 -6.50 -5.08
C TRP A 184 5.44 -7.60 -4.00
N HIS A 185 6.62 -8.14 -3.65
CA HIS A 185 6.75 -9.11 -2.58
C HIS A 185 6.26 -8.55 -1.24
N ARG A 186 6.69 -7.34 -0.89
CA ARG A 186 6.34 -6.68 0.37
C ARG A 186 4.85 -6.37 0.50
N PHE A 187 4.21 -5.91 -0.58
CA PHE A 187 2.82 -5.45 -0.54
C PHE A 187 1.79 -6.53 -0.87
N GLU A 188 2.17 -7.57 -1.61
CA GLU A 188 1.25 -8.62 -2.07
C GLU A 188 1.45 -9.96 -1.34
N ARG A 189 2.65 -10.17 -0.77
CA ARG A 189 2.98 -11.45 -0.11
C ARG A 189 3.08 -11.34 1.40
N ILE A 190 3.38 -10.17 1.92
CA ILE A 190 3.48 -9.92 3.35
C ILE A 190 2.27 -9.12 3.75
N GLU A 191 1.34 -9.79 4.41
CA GLU A 191 0.15 -9.14 4.96
C GLU A 191 0.51 -8.48 6.29
N HIS A 192 0.19 -7.21 6.42
CA HIS A 192 0.36 -6.44 7.64
C HIS A 192 -1.00 -6.12 8.26
N GLY A 193 -1.01 -5.76 9.53
CA GLY A 193 -2.22 -5.33 10.19
C GLY A 193 -1.94 -4.39 11.35
N VAL A 194 -3.02 -3.85 11.87
CA VAL A 194 -3.04 -2.93 13.01
C VAL A 194 -4.14 -3.36 13.96
N VAL A 195 -3.88 -3.30 15.26
CA VAL A 195 -4.90 -3.47 16.31
C VAL A 195 -5.82 -2.24 16.29
N VAL A 196 -7.14 -2.48 16.28
CA VAL A 196 -8.17 -1.42 16.17
C VAL A 196 -9.06 -1.29 17.40
N VAL A 197 -8.86 -2.13 18.41
CA VAL A 197 -9.49 -2.04 19.72
C VAL A 197 -8.52 -1.41 20.72
N GLU A 198 -9.03 -0.80 21.78
CA GLU A 198 -8.22 -0.12 22.79
C GLU A 198 -7.11 -1.01 23.34
N GLU A 199 -7.47 -2.25 23.72
CA GLU A 199 -6.55 -3.29 24.19
C GLU A 199 -7.00 -4.68 23.75
N VAL A 200 -6.06 -5.53 23.35
CA VAL A 200 -6.31 -6.94 23.04
C VAL A 200 -5.29 -7.84 23.74
N THR A 201 -5.77 -8.92 24.33
CA THR A 201 -4.90 -9.95 24.90
C THR A 201 -4.44 -10.90 23.79
N ALA A 202 -3.22 -10.72 23.32
CA ALA A 202 -2.59 -11.66 22.40
C ALA A 202 -2.23 -12.96 23.13
N ARG A 203 -2.54 -14.12 22.52
CA ARG A 203 -2.45 -15.42 23.16
C ARG A 203 -1.38 -16.32 22.54
N LYS A 204 -0.95 -17.36 23.30
CA LYS A 204 0.01 -18.36 22.80
C LYS A 204 -0.58 -19.32 21.77
N GLY A 205 -1.91 -19.37 21.61
CA GLY A 205 -2.61 -20.24 20.67
C GLY A 205 -3.94 -19.64 20.20
N ASN A 206 -4.56 -20.28 19.24
CA ASN A 206 -5.77 -19.83 18.54
C ASN A 206 -7.08 -20.14 19.27
N SER A 207 -7.16 -19.85 20.56
CA SER A 207 -8.36 -19.99 21.39
C SER A 207 -8.26 -19.12 22.64
N GLU A 208 -9.39 -18.69 23.17
CA GLU A 208 -9.47 -17.94 24.44
C GLU A 208 -8.92 -18.70 25.65
N ASN A 209 -8.83 -20.03 25.57
CA ASN A 209 -8.33 -20.89 26.66
C ASN A 209 -6.79 -20.90 26.77
N TYR A 210 -6.07 -20.36 25.78
CA TYR A 210 -4.63 -20.27 25.87
C TYR A 210 -4.19 -19.08 26.73
N GLU A 211 -3.05 -19.24 27.40
CA GLU A 211 -2.44 -18.19 28.20
C GLU A 211 -2.08 -16.96 27.34
N PRO A 212 -2.04 -15.76 27.94
CA PRO A 212 -1.47 -14.59 27.29
C PRO A 212 -0.03 -14.86 26.80
N ALA A 213 0.28 -14.39 25.59
CA ALA A 213 1.62 -14.50 25.01
C ALA A 213 2.56 -13.42 25.58
N PHE A 214 2.01 -12.27 25.94
CA PHE A 214 2.74 -11.12 26.47
C PHE A 214 2.23 -10.75 27.86
N THR A 215 3.09 -10.12 28.66
CA THR A 215 2.75 -9.65 30.02
C THR A 215 1.74 -8.50 29.98
N GLU A 216 1.86 -7.63 28.96
CA GLU A 216 0.96 -6.49 28.76
C GLU A 216 0.04 -6.78 27.58
N ALA A 217 -1.18 -6.24 27.64
CA ALA A 217 -2.11 -6.26 26.49
C ALA A 217 -1.54 -5.44 25.34
N VAL A 218 -1.84 -5.87 24.11
CA VAL A 218 -1.46 -5.13 22.90
C VAL A 218 -2.48 -4.02 22.69
N ARG A 219 -1.99 -2.80 22.51
CA ARG A 219 -2.82 -1.58 22.41
C ARG A 219 -3.19 -1.26 20.98
N GLU A 220 -4.24 -0.44 20.84
CA GLU A 220 -4.65 0.15 19.57
C GLU A 220 -3.45 0.79 18.85
N GLY A 221 -3.39 0.62 17.53
CA GLY A 221 -2.32 1.14 16.69
C GLY A 221 -1.06 0.29 16.65
N ALA A 222 -0.96 -0.79 17.44
CA ALA A 222 0.15 -1.72 17.32
C ALA A 222 0.13 -2.40 15.95
N GLU A 223 1.21 -2.22 15.19
CA GLU A 223 1.39 -2.79 13.86
C GLU A 223 2.03 -4.18 13.96
N PHE A 224 1.59 -5.09 13.11
CA PHE A 224 2.07 -6.47 13.08
C PHE A 224 2.11 -7.03 11.67
N GLN A 225 2.82 -8.15 11.51
CA GLN A 225 2.80 -8.99 10.31
C GLN A 225 1.93 -10.21 10.55
N VAL A 226 1.08 -10.58 9.59
CA VAL A 226 0.29 -11.82 9.63
C VAL A 226 1.18 -12.97 9.16
N LEU A 227 1.27 -14.02 9.96
CA LEU A 227 2.02 -15.25 9.65
C LEU A 227 1.10 -16.36 9.15
N ALA A 228 -0.10 -16.50 9.75
CA ALA A 228 -1.08 -17.52 9.40
C ALA A 228 -2.48 -17.12 9.85
N ARG A 229 -3.50 -17.77 9.26
CA ARG A 229 -4.92 -17.64 9.65
C ARG A 229 -5.48 -19.00 10.02
N ARG A 230 -6.26 -19.07 11.11
CA ARG A 230 -7.00 -20.29 11.52
C ARG A 230 -8.38 -19.90 12.05
N GLY A 231 -9.42 -20.09 11.24
CA GLY A 231 -10.76 -19.63 11.56
C GLY A 231 -10.76 -18.13 11.84
N ASP A 232 -11.27 -17.73 12.98
CA ASP A 232 -11.35 -16.33 13.40
C ASP A 232 -10.06 -15.81 14.07
N TRP A 233 -8.98 -16.59 14.06
CA TRP A 233 -7.71 -16.25 14.69
C TRP A 233 -6.62 -15.97 13.67
N LEU A 234 -5.82 -14.93 13.93
CA LEU A 234 -4.62 -14.56 13.19
C LEU A 234 -3.38 -14.85 14.03
N HIS A 235 -2.44 -15.60 13.44
CA HIS A 235 -1.09 -15.73 13.97
C HIS A 235 -0.30 -14.53 13.50
N ILE A 236 0.16 -13.72 14.42
CA ILE A 236 0.80 -12.43 14.13
C ILE A 236 2.21 -12.38 14.71
N ARG A 237 3.06 -11.55 14.11
CA ARG A 237 4.36 -11.16 14.63
C ARG A 237 4.37 -9.69 14.95
N LEU A 238 4.55 -9.36 16.22
CA LEU A 238 4.76 -8.00 16.70
C LEU A 238 6.24 -7.67 16.68
N GLY A 239 6.61 -6.53 16.10
CA GLY A 239 8.00 -6.06 16.07
C GLY A 239 8.61 -6.03 17.47
N GLY A 240 9.75 -6.74 17.65
CA GLY A 240 10.47 -6.77 18.93
C GLY A 240 9.86 -7.62 20.05
N SER A 241 8.59 -8.02 19.97
CA SER A 241 7.88 -8.71 21.06
C SER A 241 7.66 -10.20 20.84
N GLY A 242 7.71 -10.66 19.58
CA GLY A 242 7.53 -12.07 19.23
C GLY A 242 6.19 -12.41 18.57
N ASP A 243 5.88 -13.69 18.50
CA ASP A 243 4.71 -14.23 17.79
C ASP A 243 3.56 -14.50 18.76
N ALA A 244 2.32 -14.23 18.34
CA ALA A 244 1.12 -14.46 19.15
C ALA A 244 -0.12 -14.66 18.26
N TRP A 245 -1.24 -15.00 18.88
CA TRP A 245 -2.54 -15.13 18.23
C TRP A 245 -3.49 -14.05 18.73
N VAL A 246 -4.20 -13.41 17.80
CA VAL A 246 -5.26 -12.41 18.07
C VAL A 246 -6.51 -12.77 17.28
N GLU A 247 -7.66 -12.30 17.71
CA GLU A 247 -8.90 -12.47 16.97
C GLU A 247 -8.97 -11.50 15.79
N SER A 248 -9.53 -11.98 14.67
CA SER A 248 -9.67 -11.18 13.44
C SER A 248 -10.57 -9.95 13.62
N ARG A 249 -11.51 -9.99 14.57
CA ARG A 249 -12.43 -8.87 14.85
C ARG A 249 -11.74 -7.67 15.51
N ASP A 250 -10.60 -7.89 16.19
CA ASP A 250 -9.89 -6.88 16.98
C ASP A 250 -8.83 -6.14 16.15
N VAL A 251 -8.68 -6.51 14.88
CA VAL A 251 -7.61 -6.02 14.01
C VAL A 251 -8.11 -5.71 12.60
N VAL A 252 -7.37 -4.88 11.88
CA VAL A 252 -7.54 -4.65 10.43
C VAL A 252 -6.25 -4.99 9.73
N THR A 253 -6.34 -5.79 8.65
CA THR A 253 -5.20 -6.16 7.80
C THR A 253 -5.16 -5.34 6.50
N TYR A 254 -3.95 -5.15 5.94
CA TYR A 254 -3.73 -4.34 4.74
C TYR A 254 -2.50 -4.79 3.95
#